data_0c033fb7b7baa6e2e3c00629d39f42f9
#
_entry.id   0c033fb7b7baa6e2e3c00629d39f42f9
#
_cell.length_a   1.000
_cell.length_b   1.000
_cell.length_c   1.000
_cell.angle_alpha   90.00
_cell.angle_beta   90.00
_cell.angle_gamma   90.00
#
_symmetry.space_group_name_H-M   'P 1'
#
loop_
_entity.id
_entity.type
_entity.pdbx_description
1 polymer ?
#
loop_
_entity_poly.entity_id
_entity_poly.type
_entity_poly.pdbx_seq_one_letter_code
_entity_poly.pdbx_strand_id
1 'polypeptide(L)'
;MNYNYYKEIEQKLEHYAKKGLVLEKMGSSLWTFKKTEPQNLKYTVTYFAEGSVFNPHPTDNQQTYFDYAKSAGWDFVCEYNQMQIFSSSLENPPEFETDEKEKLENIHKCMKKSFVVSQLLMLVVFALNLYLRFNSLKRNPTDFLSSNIDLATLLMFFSIILYSSYTLINYYMWYKKSQNSVAMGGFIIENFNKTRRYFEIGYLIFLFSLVGYMFIHLSTNTAFGIIALSVAQLPLFALVFWGSITLLKRRKISAKANRIISISLLILTGVLYLGFTFYSISQFSFPERSHKPYTSVDWEIYEGMTREYRLYSDKIPLTCEDLYGNIDFEYYSYETEEEDTPLLHRIHYSQTRPPMKNAPPELEYSIYKPKFEFVKNIVVSDLAKLDDWSDRKLETLDNAIFSTEKAYAFYYDEPNGKLFSGEYILVFTDKIIHIDAETPFTDEQNGIIKSKLLIGQQ
;
A
#
# COMPACT_ATOMS: atom_id res chain seq x y z
N MET A 1 -16.60 11.11 -7.61
CA MET A 1 -17.62 12.12 -7.30
C MET A 1 -18.93 11.38 -7.05
N ASN A 2 -19.61 11.65 -5.95
CA ASN A 2 -20.83 10.93 -5.58
C ASN A 2 -22.04 11.77 -6.04
N TYR A 3 -22.77 11.29 -7.03
CA TYR A 3 -23.85 12.04 -7.71
C TYR A 3 -25.09 12.29 -6.83
N ASN A 4 -25.19 11.71 -5.66
CA ASN A 4 -26.32 11.92 -4.73
C ASN A 4 -26.21 13.20 -3.87
N TYR A 5 -25.18 14.05 -4.13
CA TYR A 5 -24.98 15.34 -3.43
C TYR A 5 -25.33 16.56 -4.30
N TYR A 6 -26.11 16.37 -5.35
CA TYR A 6 -26.38 17.46 -6.31
C TYR A 6 -26.99 18.71 -5.65
N LYS A 7 -27.95 18.56 -4.72
CA LYS A 7 -28.53 19.69 -4.00
C LYS A 7 -27.53 20.47 -3.13
N GLU A 8 -26.59 19.77 -2.48
CA GLU A 8 -25.51 20.43 -1.74
C GLU A 8 -24.62 21.25 -2.66
N ILE A 9 -24.35 20.75 -3.85
CA ILE A 9 -23.58 21.47 -4.87
C ILE A 9 -24.32 22.73 -5.31
N GLU A 10 -25.61 22.63 -5.63
CA GLU A 10 -26.48 23.75 -6.01
C GLU A 10 -26.44 24.87 -4.96
N GLN A 11 -26.71 24.52 -3.70
CA GLN A 11 -26.70 25.47 -2.58
C GLN A 11 -25.33 26.16 -2.39
N LYS A 12 -24.23 25.41 -2.54
CA LYS A 12 -22.88 25.99 -2.45
C LYS A 12 -22.58 26.95 -3.59
N LEU A 13 -22.96 26.60 -4.82
CA LEU A 13 -22.77 27.47 -5.97
C LEU A 13 -23.58 28.76 -5.86
N GLU A 14 -24.83 28.68 -5.41
CA GLU A 14 -25.65 29.87 -5.12
C GLU A 14 -25.00 30.75 -4.05
N HIS A 15 -24.45 30.13 -2.98
CA HIS A 15 -23.77 30.88 -1.93
C HIS A 15 -22.50 31.56 -2.44
N TYR A 16 -21.73 30.91 -3.34
CA TYR A 16 -20.54 31.52 -3.93
C TYR A 16 -20.89 32.63 -4.90
N ALA A 17 -21.94 32.49 -5.69
CA ALA A 17 -22.39 33.53 -6.61
C ALA A 17 -22.81 34.81 -5.85
N LYS A 18 -23.50 34.67 -4.71
CA LYS A 18 -23.83 35.81 -3.81
C LYS A 18 -22.59 36.50 -3.24
N LYS A 19 -21.42 35.85 -3.23
CA LYS A 19 -20.12 36.42 -2.84
C LYS A 19 -19.30 36.93 -4.04
N GLY A 20 -19.88 36.94 -5.24
CA GLY A 20 -19.19 37.37 -6.47
C GLY A 20 -18.23 36.30 -7.02
N LEU A 21 -18.42 35.02 -6.70
CA LEU A 21 -17.66 33.91 -7.25
C LEU A 21 -18.58 33.01 -8.09
N VAL A 22 -18.51 33.19 -9.40
CA VAL A 22 -19.33 32.44 -10.37
C VAL A 22 -18.53 31.29 -10.94
N LEU A 23 -19.13 30.10 -11.00
CA LEU A 23 -18.48 28.90 -11.55
C LEU A 23 -18.17 29.09 -13.04
N GLU A 24 -16.95 28.80 -13.44
CA GLU A 24 -16.49 28.86 -14.85
C GLU A 24 -16.20 27.47 -15.42
N LYS A 25 -15.49 26.63 -14.64
CA LYS A 25 -15.09 25.30 -15.07
C LYS A 25 -15.13 24.31 -13.92
N MET A 26 -15.49 23.08 -14.24
CA MET A 26 -15.49 21.95 -13.29
C MET A 26 -14.49 20.89 -13.73
N GLY A 27 -13.64 20.45 -12.80
CA GLY A 27 -12.74 19.32 -12.98
C GLY A 27 -13.05 18.19 -12.02
N SER A 28 -12.23 17.13 -12.02
CA SER A 28 -12.40 15.98 -11.12
C SER A 28 -12.29 16.36 -9.65
N SER A 29 -11.37 17.25 -9.30
CA SER A 29 -11.04 17.63 -7.92
C SER A 29 -11.04 19.13 -7.69
N LEU A 30 -10.73 19.93 -8.74
CA LEU A 30 -10.61 21.36 -8.65
C LEU A 30 -11.64 22.05 -9.57
N TRP A 31 -12.31 23.06 -9.03
CA TRP A 31 -13.27 23.88 -9.75
C TRP A 31 -12.75 25.30 -9.86
N THR A 32 -12.95 25.91 -11.00
CA THR A 32 -12.49 27.28 -11.29
C THR A 32 -13.65 28.22 -11.22
N PHE A 33 -13.47 29.31 -10.48
CA PHE A 33 -14.47 30.37 -10.30
C PHE A 33 -13.91 31.67 -10.89
N LYS A 34 -14.79 32.40 -11.55
CA LYS A 34 -14.53 33.78 -12.02
C LYS A 34 -15.01 34.75 -10.95
N LYS A 35 -14.20 35.74 -10.59
CA LYS A 35 -14.60 36.82 -9.71
C LYS A 35 -15.43 37.83 -10.50
N THR A 36 -16.63 38.14 -10.02
CA THR A 36 -17.59 39.08 -10.60
C THR A 36 -18.23 39.93 -9.51
N GLU A 37 -19.10 40.83 -9.86
CA GLU A 37 -20.03 41.43 -8.90
C GLU A 37 -20.95 40.35 -8.29
N PRO A 38 -21.37 40.49 -7.01
CA PRO A 38 -22.31 39.59 -6.36
C PRO A 38 -23.59 39.43 -7.20
N GLN A 39 -23.97 38.17 -7.46
CA GLN A 39 -25.14 37.84 -8.29
C GLN A 39 -26.06 36.86 -7.55
N ASN A 40 -27.36 37.03 -7.72
CA ASN A 40 -28.38 36.11 -7.20
C ASN A 40 -28.69 35.07 -8.29
N LEU A 41 -27.75 34.17 -8.57
CA LEU A 41 -27.94 33.07 -9.51
C LEU A 41 -28.54 31.88 -8.82
N LYS A 42 -29.47 31.20 -9.50
CA LYS A 42 -29.92 29.86 -9.18
C LYS A 42 -29.09 28.84 -9.96
N TYR A 43 -28.80 27.70 -9.35
CA TYR A 43 -28.07 26.62 -10.00
C TYR A 43 -28.87 25.33 -9.98
N THR A 44 -28.74 24.54 -11.06
CA THR A 44 -29.24 23.17 -11.11
C THR A 44 -28.15 22.23 -11.63
N VAL A 45 -28.08 21.06 -11.02
CA VAL A 45 -27.12 19.98 -11.36
C VAL A 45 -27.90 18.84 -11.96
N THR A 46 -27.62 18.53 -13.21
CA THR A 46 -28.23 17.42 -13.95
C THR A 46 -27.23 16.37 -14.35
N TYR A 47 -27.71 15.21 -14.75
CA TYR A 47 -26.88 14.09 -15.12
C TYR A 47 -27.28 13.55 -16.49
N PHE A 48 -26.30 13.57 -17.40
CA PHE A 48 -26.47 13.09 -18.76
C PHE A 48 -25.63 11.82 -19.00
N ALA A 49 -26.29 10.68 -19.14
CA ALA A 49 -25.61 9.38 -19.15
C ALA A 49 -24.67 9.16 -20.35
N GLU A 50 -24.87 9.86 -21.47
CA GLU A 50 -24.01 9.82 -22.65
C GLU A 50 -22.81 10.76 -22.55
N GLY A 51 -22.78 11.67 -21.57
CA GLY A 51 -21.67 12.55 -21.30
C GLY A 51 -20.39 11.79 -21.01
N SER A 52 -19.26 12.27 -21.53
CA SER A 52 -17.95 11.65 -21.34
C SER A 52 -16.83 12.68 -21.45
N VAL A 53 -15.80 12.53 -20.59
CA VAL A 53 -14.57 13.34 -20.69
C VAL A 53 -13.85 13.17 -22.02
N PHE A 54 -14.13 12.11 -22.76
CA PHE A 54 -13.52 11.83 -24.07
C PHE A 54 -14.26 12.48 -25.24
N ASN A 55 -15.48 13.00 -25.06
CA ASN A 55 -16.26 13.61 -26.13
C ASN A 55 -15.59 14.93 -26.59
N PRO A 56 -15.29 15.11 -27.88
CA PRO A 56 -14.72 16.35 -28.40
C PRO A 56 -15.72 17.51 -28.38
N HIS A 57 -16.99 17.22 -28.61
CA HIS A 57 -18.14 18.14 -28.58
C HIS A 57 -19.31 17.47 -27.87
N PRO A 58 -20.31 18.24 -27.42
CA PRO A 58 -21.58 17.68 -27.01
C PRO A 58 -22.17 16.78 -28.13
N THR A 59 -22.80 15.67 -27.73
CA THR A 59 -23.56 14.83 -28.67
C THR A 59 -24.80 15.57 -29.14
N ASP A 60 -25.43 15.15 -30.28
CA ASP A 60 -26.64 15.80 -30.79
C ASP A 60 -27.76 15.76 -29.72
N ASN A 61 -27.91 14.64 -29.02
CA ASN A 61 -28.86 14.54 -27.90
C ASN A 61 -28.51 15.53 -26.75
N GLN A 62 -27.24 15.71 -26.47
CA GLN A 62 -26.78 16.65 -25.45
C GLN A 62 -27.00 18.10 -25.88
N GLN A 63 -26.81 18.42 -27.14
CA GLN A 63 -27.09 19.73 -27.68
C GLN A 63 -28.59 20.05 -27.63
N THR A 64 -29.46 19.11 -28.03
CA THR A 64 -30.91 19.24 -27.90
C THR A 64 -31.32 19.47 -26.43
N TYR A 65 -30.65 18.79 -25.48
CA TYR A 65 -30.87 18.98 -24.07
C TYR A 65 -30.47 20.40 -23.61
N PHE A 66 -29.37 20.96 -24.12
CA PHE A 66 -28.98 22.36 -23.84
C PHE A 66 -29.94 23.38 -24.43
N ASP A 67 -30.46 23.14 -25.63
CA ASP A 67 -31.42 24.03 -26.26
C ASP A 67 -32.77 24.01 -25.50
N TYR A 68 -33.19 22.85 -25.01
CA TYR A 68 -34.35 22.73 -24.14
C TYR A 68 -34.13 23.49 -22.81
N ALA A 69 -32.96 23.29 -22.16
CA ALA A 69 -32.62 24.00 -20.94
C ALA A 69 -32.69 25.52 -21.13
N LYS A 70 -32.11 26.02 -22.23
CA LYS A 70 -32.11 27.45 -22.57
C LYS A 70 -33.50 27.98 -22.78
N SER A 71 -34.40 27.23 -23.43
CA SER A 71 -35.80 27.63 -23.60
C SER A 71 -36.55 27.71 -22.30
N ALA A 72 -36.15 26.95 -21.29
CA ALA A 72 -36.70 26.95 -19.93
C ALA A 72 -36.03 28.02 -19.01
N GLY A 73 -35.16 28.88 -19.54
CA GLY A 73 -34.49 29.96 -18.78
C GLY A 73 -33.24 29.49 -17.99
N TRP A 74 -32.63 28.40 -18.40
CA TRP A 74 -31.40 27.87 -17.81
C TRP A 74 -30.23 27.99 -18.82
N ASP A 75 -29.16 28.66 -18.44
CA ASP A 75 -27.93 28.77 -19.23
C ASP A 75 -26.96 27.68 -18.83
N PHE A 76 -26.37 26.96 -19.80
CA PHE A 76 -25.33 25.99 -19.58
C PHE A 76 -24.05 26.67 -19.07
N VAL A 77 -23.51 26.20 -17.94
CA VAL A 77 -22.27 26.73 -17.35
C VAL A 77 -21.07 25.87 -17.71
N CYS A 78 -21.08 24.64 -17.30
CA CYS A 78 -19.98 23.70 -17.57
C CYS A 78 -20.42 22.25 -17.31
N GLU A 79 -19.59 21.33 -17.78
CA GLU A 79 -19.75 19.89 -17.53
C GLU A 79 -18.44 19.23 -17.17
N TYR A 80 -18.55 18.14 -16.43
CA TYR A 80 -17.46 17.19 -16.22
C TYR A 80 -18.00 15.77 -16.23
N ASN A 81 -17.55 14.97 -17.19
CA ASN A 81 -18.03 13.60 -17.41
C ASN A 81 -19.54 13.59 -17.70
N GLN A 82 -20.35 13.13 -16.79
CA GLN A 82 -21.80 13.01 -16.91
C GLN A 82 -22.57 14.08 -16.11
N MET A 83 -21.87 14.87 -15.30
CA MET A 83 -22.46 15.95 -14.51
C MET A 83 -22.45 17.24 -15.33
N GLN A 84 -23.60 17.90 -15.38
CA GLN A 84 -23.79 19.18 -16.05
C GLN A 84 -24.34 20.19 -15.06
N ILE A 85 -23.89 21.42 -15.18
CA ILE A 85 -24.32 22.53 -14.32
C ILE A 85 -24.92 23.63 -15.20
N PHE A 86 -26.11 24.05 -14.83
CA PHE A 86 -26.81 25.17 -15.41
C PHE A 86 -27.04 26.25 -14.37
N SER A 87 -27.15 27.50 -14.82
CA SER A 87 -27.50 28.64 -13.98
C SER A 87 -28.67 29.42 -14.55
N SER A 88 -29.42 30.09 -13.71
CA SER A 88 -30.48 30.98 -14.12
C SER A 88 -30.45 32.27 -13.31
N SER A 89 -30.69 33.38 -13.95
CA SER A 89 -30.88 34.70 -13.33
C SER A 89 -32.33 34.97 -12.91
N LEU A 90 -33.25 34.07 -13.26
CA LEU A 90 -34.65 34.17 -12.84
C LEU A 90 -34.74 33.93 -11.35
N GLU A 91 -35.59 34.68 -10.64
CA GLU A 91 -35.81 34.49 -9.20
C GLU A 91 -36.43 33.12 -8.87
N ASN A 92 -37.35 32.67 -9.70
CA ASN A 92 -38.04 31.39 -9.60
C ASN A 92 -38.00 30.69 -10.98
N PRO A 93 -36.86 30.12 -11.39
CA PRO A 93 -36.79 29.40 -12.65
C PRO A 93 -37.63 28.13 -12.58
N PRO A 94 -38.27 27.71 -13.69
CA PRO A 94 -39.03 26.45 -13.70
C PRO A 94 -38.10 25.28 -13.39
N GLU A 95 -38.64 24.27 -12.70
CA GLU A 95 -37.86 23.03 -12.45
C GLU A 95 -37.47 22.40 -13.77
N PHE A 96 -36.19 22.04 -13.88
CA PHE A 96 -35.63 21.55 -15.11
C PHE A 96 -35.97 20.08 -15.39
N GLU A 97 -35.95 19.25 -14.36
CA GLU A 97 -36.39 17.85 -14.40
C GLU A 97 -37.55 17.66 -13.45
N THR A 98 -38.79 17.55 -13.99
CA THR A 98 -40.03 17.46 -13.20
C THR A 98 -40.40 16.01 -12.85
N ASP A 99 -39.88 15.03 -13.60
CA ASP A 99 -40.10 13.60 -13.31
C ASP A 99 -39.00 13.04 -12.41
N GLU A 100 -39.30 12.91 -11.13
CA GLU A 100 -38.37 12.36 -10.12
C GLU A 100 -37.94 10.92 -10.43
N LYS A 101 -38.76 10.14 -11.13
CA LYS A 101 -38.40 8.77 -11.54
C LYS A 101 -37.36 8.77 -12.63
N GLU A 102 -37.55 9.59 -13.67
CA GLU A 102 -36.58 9.72 -14.75
C GLU A 102 -35.25 10.29 -14.23
N LYS A 103 -35.32 11.31 -13.38
CA LYS A 103 -34.17 11.89 -12.70
C LYS A 103 -33.37 10.84 -11.90
N LEU A 104 -34.05 10.03 -11.09
CA LEU A 104 -33.41 8.96 -10.32
C LEU A 104 -32.77 7.91 -11.22
N GLU A 105 -33.44 7.51 -12.30
CA GLU A 105 -32.91 6.56 -13.27
C GLU A 105 -31.67 7.12 -13.99
N ASN A 106 -31.65 8.39 -14.36
CA ASN A 106 -30.49 9.05 -14.97
C ASN A 106 -29.31 9.11 -14.01
N ILE A 107 -29.54 9.47 -12.75
CA ILE A 107 -28.52 9.42 -11.70
C ILE A 107 -27.97 7.98 -11.58
N HIS A 108 -28.86 6.97 -11.52
CA HIS A 108 -28.43 5.58 -11.39
C HIS A 108 -27.61 5.10 -12.59
N LYS A 109 -28.02 5.42 -13.83
CA LYS A 109 -27.26 5.10 -15.05
C LYS A 109 -25.86 5.71 -14.99
N CYS A 110 -25.74 6.96 -14.59
CA CYS A 110 -24.47 7.67 -14.46
C CYS A 110 -23.58 7.06 -13.36
N MET A 111 -24.14 6.77 -12.18
CA MET A 111 -23.46 6.14 -11.07
C MET A 111 -22.96 4.73 -11.42
N LYS A 112 -23.81 3.93 -12.07
CA LYS A 112 -23.44 2.57 -12.51
C LYS A 112 -22.27 2.61 -13.49
N LYS A 113 -22.23 3.57 -14.41
CA LYS A 113 -21.20 3.69 -15.45
C LYS A 113 -19.85 4.19 -14.92
N SER A 114 -19.84 4.99 -13.87
CA SER A 114 -18.63 5.62 -13.34
C SER A 114 -18.26 5.15 -11.94
N PHE A 115 -19.11 5.47 -10.94
CA PHE A 115 -18.83 5.20 -9.54
C PHE A 115 -18.78 3.71 -9.22
N VAL A 116 -19.81 2.94 -9.58
CA VAL A 116 -19.90 1.50 -9.27
C VAL A 116 -18.74 0.75 -9.93
N VAL A 117 -18.46 1.03 -11.22
CA VAL A 117 -17.35 0.39 -11.92
C VAL A 117 -16.01 0.73 -11.26
N SER A 118 -15.77 1.98 -10.87
CA SER A 118 -14.53 2.36 -10.20
C SER A 118 -14.36 1.70 -8.83
N GLN A 119 -15.44 1.60 -8.03
CA GLN A 119 -15.40 0.93 -6.74
C GLN A 119 -15.19 -0.59 -6.88
N LEU A 120 -15.82 -1.24 -7.85
CA LEU A 120 -15.60 -2.66 -8.13
C LEU A 120 -14.16 -2.93 -8.58
N LEU A 121 -13.61 -2.07 -9.45
CA LEU A 121 -12.21 -2.18 -9.86
C LEU A 121 -11.26 -2.04 -8.65
N MET A 122 -11.50 -1.06 -7.78
CA MET A 122 -10.73 -0.93 -6.53
C MET A 122 -10.82 -2.18 -5.67
N LEU A 123 -12.03 -2.73 -5.47
CA LEU A 123 -12.22 -3.96 -4.69
C LEU A 123 -11.41 -5.12 -5.28
N VAL A 124 -11.45 -5.33 -6.59
CA VAL A 124 -10.69 -6.40 -7.26
C VAL A 124 -9.19 -6.21 -7.09
N VAL A 125 -8.68 -5.00 -7.35
CA VAL A 125 -7.24 -4.69 -7.25
C VAL A 125 -6.74 -4.88 -5.82
N PHE A 126 -7.44 -4.31 -4.83
CA PHE A 126 -7.00 -4.42 -3.44
C PHE A 126 -7.24 -5.80 -2.83
N ALA A 127 -8.26 -6.56 -3.28
CA ALA A 127 -8.45 -7.95 -2.89
C ALA A 127 -7.31 -8.84 -3.43
N LEU A 128 -6.86 -8.61 -4.67
CA LEU A 128 -5.71 -9.32 -5.23
C LEU A 128 -4.43 -9.00 -4.44
N ASN A 129 -4.17 -7.72 -4.13
CA ASN A 129 -3.02 -7.33 -3.32
C ASN A 129 -3.09 -7.93 -1.90
N LEU A 130 -4.27 -7.92 -1.27
CA LEU A 130 -4.47 -8.55 0.04
C LEU A 130 -4.19 -10.05 -0.01
N TYR A 131 -4.64 -10.74 -1.08
CA TYR A 131 -4.34 -12.16 -1.30
C TYR A 131 -2.82 -12.42 -1.42
N LEU A 132 -2.09 -11.58 -2.15
CA LEU A 132 -0.63 -11.70 -2.27
C LEU A 132 0.06 -11.50 -0.92
N ARG A 133 -0.40 -10.56 -0.08
CA ARG A 133 0.12 -10.34 1.28
C ARG A 133 -0.20 -11.51 2.20
N PHE A 134 -1.38 -12.10 2.12
CA PHE A 134 -1.70 -13.32 2.85
C PHE A 134 -0.82 -14.51 2.44
N ASN A 135 -0.48 -14.63 1.17
CA ASN A 135 0.46 -15.66 0.72
C ASN A 135 1.89 -15.40 1.26
N SER A 136 2.33 -14.14 1.32
CA SER A 136 3.60 -13.79 1.97
C SER A 136 3.59 -14.16 3.45
N LEU A 137 2.53 -13.80 4.18
CA LEU A 137 2.34 -14.17 5.58
C LEU A 137 2.34 -15.70 5.81
N LYS A 138 1.80 -16.49 4.89
CA LYS A 138 1.80 -17.96 5.00
C LYS A 138 3.17 -18.59 4.71
N ARG A 139 3.96 -17.97 3.84
CA ARG A 139 5.28 -18.48 3.45
C ARG A 139 6.32 -18.20 4.51
N ASN A 140 6.41 -16.96 4.97
CA ASN A 140 7.41 -16.46 5.90
C ASN A 140 6.70 -15.62 7.00
N PRO A 141 5.92 -16.25 7.89
CA PRO A 141 5.16 -15.50 8.89
C PRO A 141 6.04 -14.74 9.88
N THR A 142 7.20 -15.26 10.24
CA THR A 142 8.14 -14.62 11.17
C THR A 142 8.66 -13.29 10.61
N ASP A 143 9.16 -13.29 9.38
CA ASP A 143 9.64 -12.06 8.72
C ASP A 143 8.51 -11.07 8.50
N PHE A 144 7.33 -11.56 8.10
CA PHE A 144 6.16 -10.72 7.91
C PHE A 144 5.71 -10.02 9.21
N LEU A 145 5.71 -10.74 10.33
CA LEU A 145 5.31 -10.21 11.63
C LEU A 145 6.36 -9.27 12.24
N SER A 146 7.63 -9.40 11.83
CA SER A 146 8.72 -8.50 12.19
C SER A 146 8.72 -7.21 11.38
N SER A 147 8.02 -7.14 10.24
CA SER A 147 8.04 -6.00 9.33
C SER A 147 6.90 -5.01 9.60
N ASN A 148 7.21 -3.82 10.07
CA ASN A 148 6.25 -2.73 10.25
C ASN A 148 5.58 -2.31 8.93
N ILE A 149 6.31 -2.40 7.81
CA ILE A 149 5.80 -2.05 6.47
C ILE A 149 4.77 -3.08 6.01
N ASP A 150 5.02 -4.37 6.22
CA ASP A 150 4.10 -5.43 5.81
C ASP A 150 2.81 -5.39 6.62
N LEU A 151 2.89 -5.18 7.93
CA LEU A 151 1.73 -5.00 8.80
C LEU A 151 0.91 -3.76 8.42
N ALA A 152 1.56 -2.62 8.21
CA ALA A 152 0.90 -1.39 7.79
C ALA A 152 0.24 -1.53 6.40
N THR A 153 0.90 -2.21 5.46
CA THR A 153 0.37 -2.46 4.11
C THR A 153 -0.86 -3.38 4.17
N LEU A 154 -0.81 -4.44 4.98
CA LEU A 154 -1.95 -5.34 5.20
C LEU A 154 -3.16 -4.57 5.74
N LEU A 155 -2.95 -3.75 6.78
CA LEU A 155 -3.98 -2.92 7.40
C LEU A 155 -4.55 -1.90 6.39
N MET A 156 -3.69 -1.27 5.59
CA MET A 156 -4.08 -0.30 4.57
C MET A 156 -5.00 -0.95 3.52
N PHE A 157 -4.60 -2.07 2.92
CA PHE A 157 -5.40 -2.74 1.88
C PHE A 157 -6.73 -3.25 2.43
N PHE A 158 -6.73 -3.82 3.63
CA PHE A 158 -7.95 -4.26 4.29
C PHE A 158 -8.92 -3.08 4.55
N SER A 159 -8.40 -1.96 5.04
CA SER A 159 -9.20 -0.75 5.29
C SER A 159 -9.82 -0.17 4.01
N ILE A 160 -9.07 -0.20 2.87
CA ILE A 160 -9.57 0.27 1.56
C ILE A 160 -10.71 -0.62 1.07
N ILE A 161 -10.61 -1.95 1.24
CA ILE A 161 -11.67 -2.89 0.88
C ILE A 161 -12.93 -2.61 1.71
N LEU A 162 -12.77 -2.45 3.03
CA LEU A 162 -13.90 -2.14 3.91
C LEU A 162 -14.57 -0.82 3.53
N TYR A 163 -13.78 0.23 3.29
CA TYR A 163 -14.31 1.54 2.89
C TYR A 163 -15.01 1.49 1.53
N SER A 164 -14.43 0.81 0.53
CA SER A 164 -15.05 0.66 -0.79
C SER A 164 -16.35 -0.13 -0.72
N SER A 165 -16.39 -1.19 0.08
CA SER A 165 -17.60 -1.98 0.33
C SER A 165 -18.67 -1.15 1.03
N TYR A 166 -18.31 -0.40 2.07
CA TYR A 166 -19.19 0.51 2.79
C TYR A 166 -19.81 1.56 1.84
N THR A 167 -19.01 2.18 0.97
CA THR A 167 -19.52 3.20 0.04
C THR A 167 -20.47 2.62 -1.00
N LEU A 168 -20.21 1.41 -1.51
CA LEU A 168 -21.12 0.71 -2.42
C LEU A 168 -22.45 0.33 -1.74
N ILE A 169 -22.38 -0.24 -0.55
CA ILE A 169 -23.58 -0.62 0.22
C ILE A 169 -24.44 0.61 0.49
N ASN A 170 -23.84 1.71 0.95
CA ASN A 170 -24.58 2.95 1.20
C ASN A 170 -25.21 3.52 -0.06
N TYR A 171 -24.54 3.44 -1.20
CA TYR A 171 -25.11 3.87 -2.46
C TYR A 171 -26.36 3.04 -2.83
N TYR A 172 -26.28 1.72 -2.77
CA TYR A 172 -27.40 0.86 -3.11
C TYR A 172 -28.55 0.99 -2.13
N MET A 173 -28.29 1.19 -0.82
CA MET A 173 -29.30 1.48 0.18
C MET A 173 -30.03 2.80 -0.10
N TRP A 174 -29.27 3.85 -0.44
CA TRP A 174 -29.84 5.14 -0.84
C TRP A 174 -30.70 5.01 -2.08
N TYR A 175 -30.20 4.34 -3.12
CA TYR A 175 -30.94 4.13 -4.37
C TYR A 175 -32.24 3.40 -4.12
N LYS A 176 -32.22 2.30 -3.38
CA LYS A 176 -33.44 1.53 -3.06
C LYS A 176 -34.46 2.34 -2.23
N LYS A 177 -33.99 3.12 -1.26
CA LYS A 177 -34.87 4.02 -0.48
C LYS A 177 -35.49 5.10 -1.36
N SER A 178 -34.69 5.74 -2.22
CA SER A 178 -35.19 6.77 -3.15
C SER A 178 -36.18 6.19 -4.16
N GLN A 179 -35.92 4.99 -4.68
CA GLN A 179 -36.81 4.28 -5.59
C GLN A 179 -38.18 4.02 -4.94
N ASN A 180 -38.21 3.59 -3.69
CA ASN A 180 -39.45 3.37 -2.95
C ASN A 180 -40.21 4.69 -2.69
N SER A 181 -39.49 5.77 -2.33
CA SER A 181 -40.10 7.09 -2.12
C SER A 181 -40.73 7.61 -3.40
N VAL A 182 -40.00 7.57 -4.52
CA VAL A 182 -40.53 8.04 -5.83
C VAL A 182 -41.68 7.16 -6.31
N ALA A 183 -41.66 5.85 -6.08
CA ALA A 183 -42.76 4.96 -6.42
C ALA A 183 -44.07 5.28 -5.66
N MET A 184 -43.95 5.89 -4.48
CA MET A 184 -45.08 6.38 -3.67
C MET A 184 -45.48 7.84 -3.99
N GLY A 185 -44.93 8.44 -5.05
CA GLY A 185 -45.19 9.82 -5.43
C GLY A 185 -44.40 10.87 -4.63
N GLY A 186 -43.37 10.44 -3.89
CA GLY A 186 -42.46 11.32 -3.16
C GLY A 186 -41.23 11.72 -3.98
N PHE A 187 -40.29 12.42 -3.32
CA PHE A 187 -39.07 12.93 -3.92
C PHE A 187 -37.88 11.99 -3.68
N ILE A 188 -36.82 12.17 -4.46
CA ILE A 188 -35.52 11.52 -4.23
C ILE A 188 -35.00 11.92 -2.86
N ILE A 189 -34.61 10.93 -2.05
CA ILE A 189 -34.12 11.14 -0.68
C ILE A 189 -32.80 11.88 -0.69
N GLU A 190 -32.73 12.99 0.01
CA GLU A 190 -31.50 13.73 0.20
C GLU A 190 -30.53 12.94 1.10
N ASN A 191 -29.30 12.79 0.67
CA ASN A 191 -28.29 12.03 1.39
C ASN A 191 -27.27 12.94 2.10
N PHE A 192 -27.76 14.06 2.66
CA PHE A 192 -26.91 14.95 3.43
C PHE A 192 -26.68 14.39 4.83
N ASN A 193 -25.45 13.97 5.11
CA ASN A 193 -25.06 13.54 6.46
C ASN A 193 -23.68 14.14 6.81
N LYS A 194 -23.67 15.15 7.71
CA LYS A 194 -22.43 15.76 8.22
C LYS A 194 -21.50 14.74 8.85
N THR A 195 -22.04 13.76 9.59
CA THR A 195 -21.28 12.67 10.23
C THR A 195 -20.48 11.87 9.21
N ARG A 196 -21.07 11.59 8.05
CA ARG A 196 -20.38 10.88 6.97
C ARG A 196 -19.17 11.68 6.44
N ARG A 197 -19.31 12.98 6.27
CA ARG A 197 -18.19 13.84 5.82
C ARG A 197 -17.04 13.83 6.80
N TYR A 198 -17.32 13.88 8.11
CA TYR A 198 -16.29 13.75 9.13
C TYR A 198 -15.62 12.37 9.09
N PHE A 199 -16.39 11.32 8.87
CA PHE A 199 -15.87 9.97 8.70
C PHE A 199 -14.97 9.86 7.46
N GLU A 200 -15.35 10.43 6.32
CA GLU A 200 -14.52 10.46 5.09
C GLU A 200 -13.19 11.22 5.31
N ILE A 201 -13.25 12.36 6.00
CA ILE A 201 -12.04 13.12 6.36
C ILE A 201 -11.16 12.33 7.33
N GLY A 202 -11.75 11.74 8.38
CA GLY A 202 -11.04 10.89 9.35
C GLY A 202 -10.37 9.69 8.68
N TYR A 203 -11.05 9.05 7.73
CA TYR A 203 -10.50 7.96 6.96
C TYR A 203 -9.30 8.39 6.08
N LEU A 204 -9.37 9.56 5.45
CA LEU A 204 -8.25 10.12 4.70
C LEU A 204 -7.05 10.40 5.61
N ILE A 205 -7.28 11.01 6.77
CA ILE A 205 -6.21 11.24 7.77
C ILE A 205 -5.59 9.92 8.20
N PHE A 206 -6.41 8.89 8.46
CA PHE A 206 -5.93 7.54 8.80
C PHE A 206 -5.04 6.95 7.70
N LEU A 207 -5.44 7.01 6.43
CA LEU A 207 -4.61 6.53 5.32
C LEU A 207 -3.29 7.30 5.21
N PHE A 208 -3.32 8.63 5.32
CA PHE A 208 -2.10 9.43 5.30
C PHE A 208 -1.18 9.13 6.49
N SER A 209 -1.74 8.85 7.68
CA SER A 209 -0.94 8.47 8.84
C SER A 209 -0.27 7.10 8.65
N LEU A 210 -0.95 6.13 8.02
CA LEU A 210 -0.34 4.83 7.67
C LEU A 210 0.80 4.99 6.66
N VAL A 211 0.60 5.81 5.63
CA VAL A 211 1.66 6.10 4.66
C VAL A 211 2.85 6.78 5.35
N GLY A 212 2.61 7.77 6.21
CA GLY A 212 3.65 8.42 7.01
C GLY A 212 4.39 7.44 7.92
N TYR A 213 3.66 6.53 8.58
CA TYR A 213 4.23 5.47 9.39
C TYR A 213 5.16 4.55 8.57
N MET A 214 4.72 4.14 7.37
CA MET A 214 5.55 3.34 6.47
C MET A 214 6.85 4.08 6.07
N PHE A 215 6.78 5.39 5.81
CA PHE A 215 7.98 6.19 5.50
C PHE A 215 8.98 6.27 6.66
N ILE A 216 8.50 6.30 7.90
CA ILE A 216 9.36 6.33 9.10
C ILE A 216 10.11 5.00 9.25
N HIS A 217 9.45 3.87 8.94
CA HIS A 217 9.99 2.51 9.08
C HIS A 217 10.67 1.97 7.82
N LEU A 218 10.96 2.83 6.82
CA LEU A 218 11.77 2.44 5.68
C LEU A 218 13.23 2.24 6.10
N SER A 219 13.65 0.99 6.18
CA SER A 219 14.98 0.61 6.68
C SER A 219 16.10 0.87 5.67
N THR A 220 15.81 0.92 4.36
CA THR A 220 16.84 1.05 3.33
C THR A 220 16.61 2.25 2.42
N ASN A 221 17.70 2.89 1.96
CA ASN A 221 17.63 3.95 0.94
C ASN A 221 17.10 3.40 -0.39
N THR A 222 17.31 2.12 -0.68
CA THR A 222 16.76 1.44 -1.86
C THR A 222 15.24 1.44 -1.83
N ALA A 223 14.62 1.02 -0.72
CA ALA A 223 13.16 1.04 -0.56
C ALA A 223 12.60 2.48 -0.62
N PHE A 224 13.27 3.44 0.01
CA PHE A 224 12.93 4.86 -0.11
C PHE A 224 13.03 5.36 -1.55
N GLY A 225 14.11 5.03 -2.26
CA GLY A 225 14.31 5.38 -3.66
C GLY A 225 13.21 4.82 -4.56
N ILE A 226 12.82 3.55 -4.40
CA ILE A 226 11.73 2.90 -5.15
C ILE A 226 10.39 3.61 -4.89
N ILE A 227 10.08 3.91 -3.63
CA ILE A 227 8.83 4.61 -3.28
C ILE A 227 8.85 6.04 -3.79
N ALA A 228 9.95 6.77 -3.64
CA ALA A 228 10.08 8.13 -4.16
C ALA A 228 9.91 8.16 -5.69
N LEU A 229 10.52 7.23 -6.42
CA LEU A 229 10.29 7.06 -7.86
C LEU A 229 8.83 6.72 -8.15
N SER A 230 8.21 5.83 -7.38
CA SER A 230 6.80 5.44 -7.55
C SER A 230 5.84 6.61 -7.33
N VAL A 231 6.12 7.48 -6.38
CA VAL A 231 5.33 8.70 -6.14
C VAL A 231 5.58 9.75 -7.23
N ALA A 232 6.82 9.93 -7.66
CA ALA A 232 7.19 10.91 -8.67
C ALA A 232 6.56 10.64 -10.05
N GLN A 233 6.19 9.40 -10.36
CA GLN A 233 5.51 9.05 -11.60
C GLN A 233 4.04 9.48 -11.66
N LEU A 234 3.34 9.66 -10.52
CA LEU A 234 1.92 10.02 -10.51
C LEU A 234 1.60 11.29 -11.31
N PRO A 235 2.36 12.39 -11.20
CA PRO A 235 2.19 13.56 -12.06
C PRO A 235 2.40 13.25 -13.54
N LEU A 236 3.35 12.38 -13.89
CA LEU A 236 3.60 11.97 -15.26
C LEU A 236 2.40 11.21 -15.85
N PHE A 237 1.84 10.23 -15.10
CA PHE A 237 0.64 9.53 -15.54
C PHE A 237 -0.55 10.47 -15.71
N ALA A 238 -0.75 11.39 -14.77
CA ALA A 238 -1.79 12.40 -14.87
C ALA A 238 -1.60 13.28 -16.11
N LEU A 239 -0.40 13.75 -16.37
CA LEU A 239 -0.06 14.58 -17.52
C LEU A 239 -0.29 13.83 -18.85
N VAL A 240 0.20 12.60 -18.97
CA VAL A 240 0.01 11.78 -20.18
C VAL A 240 -1.47 11.50 -20.41
N PHE A 241 -2.21 11.09 -19.39
CA PHE A 241 -3.63 10.77 -19.51
C PHE A 241 -4.48 11.99 -19.85
N TRP A 242 -4.41 13.06 -19.05
CA TRP A 242 -5.20 14.28 -19.29
C TRP A 242 -4.72 15.08 -20.50
N GLY A 243 -3.41 15.07 -20.75
CA GLY A 243 -2.81 15.69 -21.92
C GLY A 243 -3.28 15.03 -23.21
N SER A 244 -3.27 13.69 -23.28
CA SER A 244 -3.76 12.93 -24.43
C SER A 244 -5.24 13.18 -24.70
N ILE A 245 -6.10 13.10 -23.67
CA ILE A 245 -7.53 13.39 -23.79
C ILE A 245 -7.74 14.80 -24.38
N THR A 246 -7.06 15.79 -23.82
CA THR A 246 -7.21 17.19 -24.24
C THR A 246 -6.74 17.41 -25.68
N LEU A 247 -5.58 16.84 -26.04
CA LEU A 247 -5.02 16.95 -27.40
C LEU A 247 -5.94 16.29 -28.44
N LEU A 248 -6.43 15.08 -28.16
CA LEU A 248 -7.31 14.36 -29.07
C LEU A 248 -8.69 15.02 -29.21
N LYS A 249 -9.21 15.63 -28.13
CA LYS A 249 -10.41 16.48 -28.19
C LYS A 249 -10.22 17.68 -29.11
N ARG A 250 -9.09 18.40 -29.00
CA ARG A 250 -8.76 19.54 -29.90
C ARG A 250 -8.68 19.10 -31.34
N ARG A 251 -8.25 17.88 -31.62
CA ARG A 251 -8.22 17.30 -32.99
C ARG A 251 -9.55 16.71 -33.43
N LYS A 252 -10.62 16.85 -32.64
CA LYS A 252 -11.97 16.35 -32.92
C LYS A 252 -12.04 14.84 -33.14
N ILE A 253 -11.13 14.07 -32.53
CA ILE A 253 -11.13 12.60 -32.59
C ILE A 253 -12.35 12.07 -31.84
N SER A 254 -13.00 11.05 -32.42
CA SER A 254 -14.20 10.44 -31.81
C SER A 254 -13.97 9.98 -30.39
N ALA A 255 -14.99 10.06 -29.53
CA ALA A 255 -14.90 9.67 -28.14
C ALA A 255 -14.37 8.24 -27.91
N LYS A 256 -14.78 7.28 -28.76
CA LYS A 256 -14.32 5.89 -28.71
C LYS A 256 -12.82 5.78 -29.00
N ALA A 257 -12.36 6.40 -30.08
CA ALA A 257 -10.94 6.41 -30.43
C ALA A 257 -10.10 7.15 -29.38
N ASN A 258 -10.55 8.33 -28.91
CA ASN A 258 -9.89 9.11 -27.86
C ASN A 258 -9.70 8.24 -26.58
N ARG A 259 -10.76 7.53 -26.15
CA ARG A 259 -10.68 6.64 -24.98
C ARG A 259 -9.65 5.53 -25.18
N ILE A 260 -9.69 4.83 -26.30
CA ILE A 260 -8.76 3.72 -26.59
C ILE A 260 -7.32 4.25 -26.61
N ILE A 261 -7.04 5.31 -27.35
CA ILE A 261 -5.70 5.88 -27.48
C ILE A 261 -5.18 6.35 -26.10
N SER A 262 -6.00 7.10 -25.35
CA SER A 262 -5.57 7.63 -24.04
C SER A 262 -5.29 6.53 -23.02
N ILE A 263 -6.10 5.46 -23.01
CA ILE A 263 -5.88 4.30 -22.12
C ILE A 263 -4.64 3.52 -22.59
N SER A 264 -4.46 3.30 -23.90
CA SER A 264 -3.28 2.62 -24.42
C SER A 264 -1.99 3.38 -24.12
N LEU A 265 -2.00 4.70 -24.22
CA LEU A 265 -0.87 5.54 -23.84
C LEU A 265 -0.58 5.43 -22.33
N LEU A 266 -1.61 5.40 -21.50
CA LEU A 266 -1.44 5.24 -20.06
C LEU A 266 -0.80 3.88 -19.72
N ILE A 267 -1.28 2.80 -20.34
CA ILE A 267 -0.70 1.45 -20.17
C ILE A 267 0.75 1.41 -20.66
N LEU A 268 1.01 1.96 -21.83
CA LEU A 268 2.38 2.03 -22.38
C LEU A 268 3.31 2.79 -21.45
N THR A 269 2.86 3.94 -20.93
CA THR A 269 3.64 4.73 -19.96
C THR A 269 3.92 3.91 -18.70
N GLY A 270 2.95 3.10 -18.23
CA GLY A 270 3.13 2.20 -17.09
C GLY A 270 4.17 1.12 -17.35
N VAL A 271 4.13 0.47 -18.52
CA VAL A 271 5.11 -0.56 -18.90
C VAL A 271 6.52 0.02 -19.02
N LEU A 272 6.65 1.17 -19.70
CA LEU A 272 7.95 1.85 -19.84
C LEU A 272 8.50 2.28 -18.47
N TYR A 273 7.62 2.75 -17.58
CA TYR A 273 8.03 3.13 -16.25
C TYR A 273 8.50 1.91 -15.41
N LEU A 274 7.78 0.79 -15.45
CA LEU A 274 8.23 -0.44 -14.78
C LEU A 274 9.62 -0.85 -15.29
N GLY A 275 9.83 -0.85 -16.61
CA GLY A 275 11.14 -1.13 -17.20
C GLY A 275 12.23 -0.16 -16.70
N PHE A 276 11.92 1.13 -16.65
CA PHE A 276 12.83 2.15 -16.10
C PHE A 276 13.12 1.94 -14.61
N THR A 277 12.11 1.57 -13.82
CA THR A 277 12.29 1.28 -12.38
C THR A 277 13.21 0.07 -12.18
N PHE A 278 12.99 -1.03 -12.91
CA PHE A 278 13.87 -2.20 -12.86
C PHE A 278 15.29 -1.88 -13.30
N TYR A 279 15.45 -1.13 -14.39
CA TYR A 279 16.76 -0.66 -14.84
C TYR A 279 17.44 0.22 -13.79
N SER A 280 16.73 1.16 -13.18
CA SER A 280 17.27 2.02 -12.14
C SER A 280 17.72 1.23 -10.91
N ILE A 281 16.95 0.23 -10.47
CA ILE A 281 17.33 -0.64 -9.36
C ILE A 281 18.60 -1.43 -9.69
N SER A 282 18.75 -1.89 -10.94
CA SER A 282 19.94 -2.66 -11.37
C SER A 282 21.21 -1.81 -11.50
N GLN A 283 21.10 -0.50 -11.79
CA GLN A 283 22.23 0.39 -12.04
C GLN A 283 22.61 1.24 -10.82
N PHE A 284 21.63 1.60 -10.01
CA PHE A 284 21.86 2.43 -8.83
C PHE A 284 21.91 1.55 -7.59
N SER A 285 23.11 1.33 -7.06
CA SER A 285 23.29 0.91 -5.67
C SER A 285 22.85 2.09 -4.80
N PHE A 286 21.60 2.08 -4.34
CA PHE A 286 21.16 3.06 -3.35
C PHE A 286 21.99 2.80 -2.08
N PRO A 287 22.72 3.80 -1.56
CA PRO A 287 23.48 3.61 -0.33
C PRO A 287 22.52 3.20 0.80
N GLU A 288 22.91 2.19 1.54
CA GLU A 288 22.14 1.77 2.71
C GLU A 288 21.93 2.93 3.67
N ARG A 289 20.74 3.01 4.24
CA ARG A 289 20.39 4.03 5.24
C ARG A 289 21.04 3.75 6.59
N SER A 290 21.86 2.71 6.68
CA SER A 290 22.61 2.42 7.87
C SER A 290 23.51 3.61 8.17
N HIS A 291 23.16 4.36 9.22
CA HIS A 291 24.02 5.41 9.79
C HIS A 291 25.15 4.79 10.63
N LYS A 292 25.30 3.46 10.57
CA LYS A 292 26.33 2.75 11.32
C LYS A 292 27.69 3.00 10.67
N PRO A 293 28.68 3.35 11.44
CA PRO A 293 30.05 3.44 10.93
C PRO A 293 30.52 2.06 10.50
N TYR A 294 31.16 1.97 9.36
CA TYR A 294 31.80 0.78 8.85
C TYR A 294 33.18 1.11 8.31
N THR A 295 34.04 0.11 8.27
CA THR A 295 35.27 0.14 7.50
C THR A 295 35.08 -0.71 6.26
N SER A 296 35.66 -0.33 5.12
CA SER A 296 35.59 -1.14 3.90
C SER A 296 36.95 -1.75 3.60
N VAL A 297 36.92 -2.99 3.11
CA VAL A 297 38.10 -3.73 2.65
C VAL A 297 37.81 -4.27 1.26
N ASP A 298 38.75 -4.04 0.33
CA ASP A 298 38.69 -4.65 -0.99
C ASP A 298 39.15 -6.11 -0.88
N TRP A 299 38.20 -7.03 -1.12
CA TRP A 299 38.43 -8.46 -0.99
C TRP A 299 38.45 -9.13 -2.38
N GLU A 300 39.52 -9.88 -2.66
CA GLU A 300 39.65 -10.63 -3.91
C GLU A 300 38.83 -11.94 -3.81
N ILE A 301 37.77 -12.06 -4.62
CA ILE A 301 36.91 -13.26 -4.66
C ILE A 301 37.47 -14.31 -5.62
N TYR A 302 37.98 -13.87 -6.77
CA TYR A 302 38.66 -14.66 -7.80
C TYR A 302 39.81 -13.86 -8.39
N GLU A 303 40.76 -14.51 -9.08
CA GLU A 303 41.90 -13.83 -9.73
C GLU A 303 41.41 -12.62 -10.55
N GLY A 304 41.78 -11.41 -10.09
CA GLY A 304 41.47 -10.14 -10.73
C GLY A 304 40.07 -9.58 -10.48
N MET A 305 39.22 -10.22 -9.64
CA MET A 305 37.90 -9.73 -9.26
C MET A 305 37.86 -9.36 -7.78
N THR A 306 38.00 -8.09 -7.49
CA THR A 306 37.83 -7.54 -6.12
C THR A 306 36.41 -7.04 -5.88
N ARG A 307 35.92 -7.23 -4.67
CA ARG A 307 34.66 -6.69 -4.19
C ARG A 307 34.90 -5.95 -2.87
N GLU A 308 34.29 -4.77 -2.75
CA GLU A 308 34.26 -4.04 -1.48
C GLU A 308 33.42 -4.82 -0.46
N TYR A 309 34.04 -5.14 0.67
CA TYR A 309 33.40 -5.74 1.82
C TYR A 309 33.29 -4.71 2.95
N ARG A 310 32.12 -4.57 3.55
CA ARG A 310 31.87 -3.65 4.64
C ARG A 310 31.95 -4.39 5.96
N LEU A 311 32.76 -3.87 6.86
CA LEU A 311 32.97 -4.42 8.20
C LEU A 311 32.30 -3.48 9.19
N TYR A 312 31.27 -3.97 9.86
CA TYR A 312 30.58 -3.30 10.96
C TYR A 312 31.21 -3.73 12.28
N SER A 313 31.08 -2.90 13.32
CA SER A 313 31.70 -3.14 14.65
C SER A 313 30.64 -3.01 15.76
N ASP A 314 29.43 -3.53 15.52
CA ASP A 314 28.40 -3.56 16.53
C ASP A 314 28.77 -4.49 17.68
N LYS A 315 28.24 -4.19 18.88
CA LYS A 315 28.39 -5.10 20.02
C LYS A 315 27.37 -6.22 19.93
N ILE A 316 27.82 -7.45 19.78
CA ILE A 316 26.96 -8.64 19.81
C ILE A 316 27.17 -9.40 21.11
N PRO A 317 26.10 -9.96 21.73
CA PRO A 317 26.20 -10.66 23.03
C PRO A 317 27.01 -11.95 23.02
N LEU A 318 26.94 -12.70 21.92
CA LEU A 318 27.64 -13.97 21.71
C LEU A 318 28.45 -13.88 20.43
N THR A 319 29.73 -14.25 20.49
CA THR A 319 30.67 -14.20 19.36
C THR A 319 31.27 -15.57 19.07
N CYS A 320 31.88 -15.71 17.88
CA CYS A 320 32.65 -16.91 17.55
C CYS A 320 33.84 -17.13 18.50
N GLU A 321 34.48 -16.03 18.96
CA GLU A 321 35.57 -16.10 19.93
C GLU A 321 35.12 -16.65 21.27
N ASP A 322 33.89 -16.39 21.69
CA ASP A 322 33.30 -16.97 22.89
C ASP A 322 33.13 -18.50 22.76
N LEU A 323 32.75 -18.97 21.56
CA LEU A 323 32.42 -20.38 21.30
C LEU A 323 33.64 -21.22 20.93
N TYR A 324 34.55 -20.67 20.15
CA TYR A 324 35.65 -21.41 19.55
C TYR A 324 37.03 -21.01 20.08
N GLY A 325 37.09 -20.05 21.03
CA GLY A 325 38.34 -19.53 21.60
C GLY A 325 38.99 -18.45 20.72
N ASN A 326 40.29 -18.27 20.89
CA ASN A 326 40.99 -17.22 20.20
C ASN A 326 41.08 -17.50 18.67
N ILE A 327 40.34 -16.70 17.90
CA ILE A 327 40.35 -16.76 16.44
C ILE A 327 41.21 -15.60 15.91
N ASP A 328 42.32 -15.92 15.29
CA ASP A 328 43.23 -14.94 14.69
C ASP A 328 42.68 -14.54 13.29
N PHE A 329 41.65 -13.71 13.28
CA PHE A 329 41.06 -13.19 12.05
C PHE A 329 40.57 -11.75 12.22
N GLU A 330 41.14 -10.83 11.41
CA GLU A 330 40.95 -9.38 11.54
C GLU A 330 39.66 -8.85 10.84
N TYR A 331 39.10 -9.60 9.87
CA TYR A 331 38.09 -9.09 8.94
C TYR A 331 36.68 -9.61 9.26
N TYR A 332 36.33 -9.76 10.53
CA TYR A 332 34.95 -10.01 10.92
C TYR A 332 34.10 -8.74 10.86
N SER A 333 32.90 -8.90 10.34
CA SER A 333 31.82 -7.91 10.44
C SER A 333 30.85 -8.34 11.52
N TYR A 334 30.63 -7.48 12.49
CA TYR A 334 29.67 -7.67 13.60
C TYR A 334 28.48 -6.74 13.35
N GLU A 335 27.31 -7.29 13.09
CA GLU A 335 26.13 -6.49 12.78
C GLU A 335 24.95 -6.86 13.69
N THR A 336 24.18 -5.85 14.07
CA THR A 336 22.94 -5.99 14.85
C THR A 336 21.83 -5.31 14.11
N GLU A 337 20.77 -6.04 13.77
CA GLU A 337 19.55 -5.49 13.20
C GLU A 337 18.41 -5.66 14.20
N GLU A 338 17.69 -4.58 14.47
CA GLU A 338 16.58 -4.56 15.41
C GLU A 338 15.30 -4.08 14.73
N GLU A 339 14.24 -4.86 14.86
CA GLU A 339 12.92 -4.56 14.34
C GLU A 339 11.88 -4.73 15.47
N ASP A 340 11.16 -3.66 15.77
CA ASP A 340 10.09 -3.68 16.76
C ASP A 340 8.75 -3.35 16.10
N THR A 341 7.84 -4.32 16.11
CA THR A 341 6.48 -4.18 15.60
C THR A 341 5.47 -4.26 16.75
N PRO A 342 4.20 -3.90 16.55
CA PRO A 342 3.15 -4.11 17.54
C PRO A 342 2.96 -5.58 17.97
N LEU A 343 3.47 -6.57 17.19
CA LEU A 343 3.26 -7.98 17.39
C LEU A 343 4.52 -8.72 17.86
N LEU A 344 5.69 -8.33 17.33
CA LEU A 344 6.94 -9.05 17.50
C LEU A 344 8.11 -8.08 17.56
N HIS A 345 8.99 -8.24 18.56
CA HIS A 345 10.30 -7.61 18.61
C HIS A 345 11.35 -8.63 18.20
N ARG A 346 12.09 -8.36 17.13
CA ARG A 346 13.18 -9.17 16.58
C ARG A 346 14.49 -8.43 16.71
N ILE A 347 15.52 -9.12 17.20
CA ILE A 347 16.90 -8.65 17.15
C ILE A 347 17.70 -9.75 16.46
N HIS A 348 18.31 -9.40 15.33
CA HIS A 348 19.20 -10.29 14.59
C HIS A 348 20.64 -9.85 14.79
N TYR A 349 21.49 -10.80 15.09
CA TYR A 349 22.92 -10.62 15.29
C TYR A 349 23.66 -11.49 14.31
N SER A 350 24.67 -10.93 13.64
CA SER A 350 25.52 -11.65 12.70
C SER A 350 26.98 -11.32 12.93
N GLN A 351 27.81 -12.35 12.90
CA GLN A 351 29.25 -12.28 12.81
C GLN A 351 29.66 -12.99 11.54
N THR A 352 29.88 -12.22 10.48
CA THR A 352 30.13 -12.68 9.11
C THR A 352 31.54 -12.26 8.66
N ARG A 353 32.04 -12.85 7.60
CA ARG A 353 33.37 -12.62 7.04
C ARG A 353 33.35 -12.63 5.51
N PRO A 354 34.39 -12.10 4.85
CA PRO A 354 34.57 -12.29 3.42
C PRO A 354 34.73 -13.78 3.05
N PRO A 355 34.27 -14.22 1.87
CA PRO A 355 34.40 -15.62 1.44
C PRO A 355 35.87 -15.98 1.20
N MET A 356 36.33 -17.06 1.81
CA MET A 356 37.72 -17.56 1.70
C MET A 356 37.79 -19.08 1.91
N LYS A 357 38.87 -19.70 1.39
CA LYS A 357 39.18 -21.11 1.69
C LYS A 357 39.66 -21.26 3.13
N ASN A 358 39.23 -22.33 3.80
CA ASN A 358 39.54 -22.61 5.22
C ASN A 358 39.19 -21.43 6.12
N ALA A 359 38.03 -20.93 5.91
CA ALA A 359 37.54 -19.77 6.61
C ALA A 359 37.28 -20.07 8.10
N PRO A 360 37.50 -19.09 9.00
CA PRO A 360 37.03 -19.20 10.38
C PRO A 360 35.51 -19.28 10.44
N PRO A 361 34.91 -19.83 11.53
CA PRO A 361 33.44 -20.00 11.63
C PRO A 361 32.68 -18.66 11.59
N GLU A 362 31.44 -18.70 11.09
CA GLU A 362 30.46 -17.61 11.17
C GLU A 362 29.41 -17.97 12.22
N LEU A 363 28.72 -16.95 12.71
CA LEU A 363 27.65 -17.12 13.67
C LEU A 363 26.52 -16.12 13.38
N GLU A 364 25.33 -16.64 13.17
CA GLU A 364 24.14 -15.84 13.05
C GLU A 364 23.09 -16.32 14.06
N TYR A 365 22.42 -15.38 14.71
CA TYR A 365 21.32 -15.73 15.59
C TYR A 365 20.31 -14.60 15.70
N SER A 366 19.05 -15.00 15.94
CA SER A 366 17.95 -14.07 16.12
C SER A 366 17.27 -14.30 17.46
N ILE A 367 16.94 -13.22 18.15
CA ILE A 367 16.14 -13.25 19.37
C ILE A 367 14.78 -12.64 19.05
N TYR A 368 13.75 -13.45 19.19
CA TYR A 368 12.36 -13.05 18.97
C TYR A 368 11.67 -12.90 20.33
N LYS A 369 11.05 -11.73 20.59
CA LYS A 369 10.24 -11.48 21.78
C LYS A 369 8.79 -11.24 21.35
N PRO A 370 7.96 -12.28 21.25
CA PRO A 370 6.55 -12.17 20.87
C PRO A 370 5.77 -11.38 21.93
N LYS A 371 4.93 -10.43 21.51
CA LYS A 371 4.09 -9.64 22.43
C LYS A 371 2.78 -10.36 22.82
N PHE A 372 2.46 -11.48 22.12
CA PHE A 372 1.26 -12.28 22.33
C PHE A 372 1.58 -13.78 22.17
N GLU A 373 0.90 -14.63 22.93
CA GLU A 373 1.12 -16.09 22.90
C GLU A 373 0.83 -16.71 21.51
N PHE A 374 -0.20 -16.23 20.80
CA PHE A 374 -0.47 -16.72 19.45
C PHE A 374 0.66 -16.39 18.47
N VAL A 375 1.36 -15.25 18.63
CA VAL A 375 2.54 -14.88 17.83
C VAL A 375 3.70 -15.80 18.13
N LYS A 376 3.92 -16.13 19.42
CA LYS A 376 4.94 -17.12 19.85
C LYS A 376 4.75 -18.44 19.11
N ASN A 377 3.52 -18.96 19.10
CA ASN A 377 3.21 -20.23 18.45
C ASN A 377 3.43 -20.17 16.92
N ILE A 378 3.11 -19.04 16.27
CA ILE A 378 3.36 -18.84 14.84
C ILE A 378 4.86 -18.85 14.57
N VAL A 379 5.66 -18.10 15.33
CA VAL A 379 7.12 -18.01 15.15
C VAL A 379 7.78 -19.38 15.35
N VAL A 380 7.44 -20.10 16.42
CA VAL A 380 7.96 -21.46 16.66
C VAL A 380 7.60 -22.39 15.51
N SER A 381 6.34 -22.35 15.03
CA SER A 381 5.90 -23.20 13.92
C SER A 381 6.60 -22.85 12.59
N ASP A 382 6.90 -21.60 12.37
CA ASP A 382 7.59 -21.13 11.16
C ASP A 382 9.07 -21.56 11.18
N LEU A 383 9.77 -21.26 12.27
CA LEU A 383 11.18 -21.63 12.41
C LEU A 383 11.39 -23.15 12.39
N ALA A 384 10.45 -23.93 12.95
CA ALA A 384 10.48 -25.40 12.94
C ALA A 384 10.04 -26.03 11.61
N LYS A 385 9.67 -25.20 10.60
CA LYS A 385 9.19 -25.70 9.32
C LYS A 385 10.35 -26.26 8.49
N LEU A 386 10.17 -27.45 8.00
CA LEU A 386 11.09 -28.08 7.06
C LEU A 386 10.74 -27.63 5.63
N ASP A 387 11.75 -27.31 4.84
CA ASP A 387 11.58 -27.05 3.43
C ASP A 387 11.34 -28.36 2.67
N ASP A 388 10.38 -28.38 1.76
CA ASP A 388 10.04 -29.55 0.91
C ASP A 388 11.23 -30.05 0.07
N TRP A 389 12.28 -29.24 -0.08
CA TRP A 389 13.47 -29.51 -0.88
C TRP A 389 14.72 -29.84 -0.06
N SER A 390 14.63 -29.79 1.28
CA SER A 390 15.77 -30.08 2.16
C SER A 390 15.62 -31.47 2.78
N ASP A 391 16.71 -32.24 2.77
CA ASP A 391 16.79 -33.52 3.47
C ASP A 391 16.94 -33.33 5.00
N ARG A 392 16.80 -32.09 5.50
CA ARG A 392 16.90 -31.77 6.93
C ARG A 392 15.69 -32.32 7.69
N LYS A 393 15.93 -32.78 8.88
CA LYS A 393 14.91 -33.20 9.84
C LYS A 393 15.05 -32.46 11.15
N LEU A 394 13.97 -32.35 11.90
CA LEU A 394 13.91 -31.68 13.20
C LEU A 394 13.87 -32.70 14.31
N GLU A 395 14.72 -32.53 15.30
CA GLU A 395 14.74 -33.35 16.54
C GLU A 395 14.49 -32.45 17.75
N THR A 396 13.70 -32.96 18.69
CA THR A 396 13.52 -32.32 20.00
C THR A 396 14.68 -32.70 20.89
N LEU A 397 15.39 -31.71 21.41
CA LEU A 397 16.48 -31.91 22.36
C LEU A 397 15.97 -31.95 23.80
N ASP A 398 16.82 -32.42 24.71
CA ASP A 398 16.52 -32.34 26.15
C ASP A 398 16.51 -30.87 26.60
N ASN A 399 15.37 -30.46 27.13
CA ASN A 399 15.15 -29.09 27.60
C ASN A 399 16.12 -28.68 28.72
N ALA A 400 16.68 -29.62 29.44
CA ALA A 400 17.63 -29.37 30.52
C ALA A 400 18.95 -28.77 30.03
N ILE A 401 19.37 -29.08 28.79
CA ILE A 401 20.61 -28.60 28.18
C ILE A 401 20.65 -27.06 28.20
N PHE A 402 19.58 -26.41 27.74
CA PHE A 402 19.46 -24.95 27.66
C PHE A 402 18.52 -24.33 28.69
N SER A 403 17.92 -25.13 29.59
CA SER A 403 16.87 -24.70 30.55
C SER A 403 15.69 -23.99 29.83
N THR A 404 15.20 -24.56 28.75
CA THR A 404 14.14 -24.04 27.87
C THR A 404 12.80 -24.71 28.14
N GLU A 405 11.69 -24.16 27.65
CA GLU A 405 10.41 -24.87 27.57
C GLU A 405 10.46 -25.97 26.49
N LYS A 406 11.11 -25.65 25.35
CA LYS A 406 11.34 -26.57 24.24
C LYS A 406 12.67 -26.22 23.57
N ALA A 407 13.38 -27.22 23.11
CA ALA A 407 14.58 -27.05 22.29
C ALA A 407 14.53 -27.99 21.09
N TYR A 408 14.94 -27.49 19.96
CA TYR A 408 14.99 -28.24 18.72
C TYR A 408 16.34 -28.03 18.04
N ALA A 409 16.81 -29.07 17.31
CA ALA A 409 17.97 -29.00 16.43
C ALA A 409 17.64 -29.61 15.08
N PHE A 410 18.27 -29.10 14.03
CA PHE A 410 18.16 -29.68 12.70
C PHE A 410 19.31 -30.67 12.45
N TYR A 411 19.00 -31.75 11.73
CA TYR A 411 19.97 -32.77 11.37
C TYR A 411 19.69 -33.37 9.99
N TYR A 412 20.69 -34.05 9.45
CA TYR A 412 20.62 -34.87 8.24
C TYR A 412 20.76 -36.34 8.62
N ASP A 413 19.98 -37.22 7.95
CA ASP A 413 20.18 -38.67 8.08
C ASP A 413 21.32 -39.12 7.19
N GLU A 414 22.40 -39.60 7.79
CA GLU A 414 23.53 -40.22 7.10
C GLU A 414 23.58 -41.73 7.34
N PRO A 415 24.29 -42.49 6.45
CA PRO A 415 24.40 -43.96 6.64
C PRO A 415 25.00 -44.38 7.98
N ASN A 416 25.82 -43.52 8.61
CA ASN A 416 26.50 -43.76 9.86
C ASN A 416 25.80 -43.12 11.08
N GLY A 417 24.63 -42.53 10.92
CA GLY A 417 23.90 -41.89 12.01
C GLY A 417 23.37 -40.49 11.61
N LYS A 418 23.00 -39.69 12.63
CA LYS A 418 22.51 -38.33 12.46
C LYS A 418 23.67 -37.35 12.45
N LEU A 419 23.70 -36.47 11.42
CA LEU A 419 24.62 -35.33 11.38
C LEU A 419 23.84 -34.03 11.71
N PHE A 420 24.11 -33.43 12.87
CA PHE A 420 23.49 -32.16 13.26
C PHE A 420 24.09 -30.99 12.43
N SER A 421 23.22 -30.05 12.04
CA SER A 421 23.60 -28.92 11.17
C SER A 421 24.24 -27.74 11.90
N GLY A 422 24.11 -27.66 13.24
CA GLY A 422 24.46 -26.47 14.02
C GLY A 422 23.33 -25.45 14.14
N GLU A 423 22.17 -25.74 13.59
CA GLU A 423 20.98 -24.88 13.65
C GLU A 423 20.06 -25.32 14.82
N TYR A 424 19.72 -24.36 15.69
CA TYR A 424 18.96 -24.59 16.92
C TYR A 424 17.82 -23.61 17.08
N ILE A 425 16.67 -24.11 17.62
CA ILE A 425 15.54 -23.27 18.04
C ILE A 425 15.33 -23.50 19.54
N LEU A 426 15.55 -22.47 20.34
CA LEU A 426 15.43 -22.47 21.78
C LEU A 426 14.20 -21.64 22.20
N VAL A 427 13.18 -22.30 22.76
CA VAL A 427 11.90 -21.67 23.15
C VAL A 427 11.87 -21.45 24.64
N PHE A 428 11.78 -20.18 25.06
CA PHE A 428 11.62 -19.75 26.46
C PHE A 428 10.22 -19.19 26.69
N THR A 429 9.87 -18.88 27.91
CA THR A 429 8.57 -18.32 28.28
C THR A 429 8.34 -16.94 27.56
N ASP A 430 9.36 -16.11 27.53
CA ASP A 430 9.30 -14.71 27.08
C ASP A 430 9.97 -14.47 25.72
N LYS A 431 10.75 -15.41 25.21
CA LYS A 431 11.50 -15.26 23.96
C LYS A 431 11.75 -16.59 23.24
N ILE A 432 12.11 -16.48 21.98
CA ILE A 432 12.60 -17.60 21.14
C ILE A 432 13.96 -17.18 20.62
N ILE A 433 14.93 -18.05 20.66
CA ILE A 433 16.27 -17.85 20.09
C ILE A 433 16.47 -18.86 18.98
N HIS A 434 16.77 -18.38 17.79
CA HIS A 434 17.16 -19.16 16.64
C HIS A 434 18.65 -18.92 16.37
N ILE A 435 19.46 -19.96 16.40
CA ILE A 435 20.90 -19.89 16.21
C ILE A 435 21.25 -20.70 14.99
N ASP A 436 22.05 -20.13 14.09
CA ASP A 436 22.64 -20.79 12.94
C ASP A 436 24.18 -20.71 13.04
N ALA A 437 24.79 -21.86 13.28
CA ALA A 437 26.24 -22.01 13.38
C ALA A 437 26.72 -23.08 12.40
N GLU A 438 27.96 -22.97 11.91
CA GLU A 438 28.50 -23.90 10.92
C GLU A 438 28.70 -25.33 11.46
N THR A 439 28.77 -25.50 12.78
CA THR A 439 29.02 -26.79 13.42
C THR A 439 28.15 -26.99 14.67
N PRO A 440 27.81 -28.24 15.01
CA PRO A 440 27.10 -28.57 16.26
C PRO A 440 27.89 -28.12 17.47
N PHE A 441 27.17 -27.66 18.49
CA PHE A 441 27.77 -27.21 19.75
C PHE A 441 28.15 -28.35 20.67
N THR A 442 29.28 -28.22 21.33
CA THR A 442 29.71 -29.08 22.43
C THR A 442 28.98 -28.70 23.74
N ASP A 443 29.06 -29.57 24.79
CA ASP A 443 28.46 -29.27 26.09
C ASP A 443 29.03 -27.99 26.73
N GLU A 444 30.32 -27.70 26.51
CA GLU A 444 30.97 -26.49 26.99
C GLU A 444 30.38 -25.24 26.28
N GLN A 445 30.23 -25.31 24.96
CA GLN A 445 29.63 -24.21 24.14
C GLN A 445 28.16 -23.99 24.50
N ASN A 446 27.39 -25.04 24.77
CA ASN A 446 26.03 -24.96 25.31
C ASN A 446 25.97 -24.17 26.62
N GLY A 447 26.96 -24.38 27.50
CA GLY A 447 27.13 -23.62 28.74
C GLY A 447 27.39 -22.14 28.50
N ILE A 448 28.22 -21.80 27.50
CA ILE A 448 28.55 -20.42 27.10
C ILE A 448 27.30 -19.73 26.54
N ILE A 449 26.59 -20.36 25.59
CA ILE A 449 25.36 -19.86 25.01
C ILE A 449 24.35 -19.51 26.11
N LYS A 450 24.16 -20.43 27.06
CA LYS A 450 23.28 -20.25 28.21
C LYS A 450 23.70 -19.04 29.06
N SER A 451 24.97 -18.87 29.35
CA SER A 451 25.46 -17.76 30.17
C SER A 451 25.33 -16.41 29.48
N LYS A 452 25.62 -16.33 28.18
CA LYS A 452 25.66 -15.11 27.38
C LYS A 452 24.26 -14.63 26.94
N LEU A 453 23.39 -15.56 26.50
CA LEU A 453 22.09 -15.20 25.95
C LEU A 453 20.93 -15.25 26.97
N LEU A 454 21.13 -15.88 28.14
CA LEU A 454 20.09 -16.02 29.16
C LEU A 454 20.33 -15.17 30.41
N ILE A 455 21.59 -15.04 30.84
CA ILE A 455 21.93 -14.36 32.12
C ILE A 455 22.40 -12.90 31.86
N GLY A 456 22.88 -12.60 30.67
CA GLY A 456 23.49 -11.29 30.32
C GLY A 456 22.54 -10.12 30.03
N GLN A 457 21.23 -10.24 30.28
CA GLN A 457 20.25 -9.18 30.04
C GLN A 457 19.53 -8.73 31.34
N GLN A 458 20.31 -8.43 32.39
CA GLN A 458 19.82 -7.63 33.53
C GLN A 458 20.16 -6.15 33.34
#